data_3952777e1f0aa93f4a5a2cee30119e2b
#
_entry.id   3952777e1f0aa93f4a5a2cee30119e2b
#
_cell.length_a   1.000
_cell.length_b   1.000
_cell.length_c   1.000
_cell.angle_alpha   90.00
_cell.angle_beta   90.00
_cell.angle_gamma   90.00
#
_symmetry.space_group_name_H-M   'P 1'
#
loop_
_entity.id
_entity.type
_entity.pdbx_description
1 polymer ?
#
loop_
_entity_poly.entity_id
_entity_poly.type
_entity_poly.pdbx_seq_one_letter_code
_entity_poly.pdbx_strand_id
1 'polypeptide(L)'
;HADELGAIRFYLNLDAAGTSPDIQDIVLNEWPELTPVFEGWKSEMADTFAIGQSVHSFSDHFPFFVQGVPTSCMERANRRPGGGRGYGHTHYDTLDKIEIGPLRVASERAARWLIRLANEENWPVSRRTPEAAQSLLETPAYRETAELRAQVDAFYAAKG
;
A
#
# COMPACT_ATOMS: atom_id res chain seq x y z
N HIS A 1 -10.45 -19.13 -2.93
CA HIS A 1 -9.16 -18.66 -3.50
C HIS A 1 -8.04 -18.55 -2.45
N ALA A 2 -8.24 -19.08 -1.21
CA ALA A 2 -7.18 -19.04 -0.17
C ALA A 2 -5.92 -19.82 -0.59
N ASP A 3 -6.09 -20.87 -1.37
CA ASP A 3 -5.06 -21.72 -1.96
C ASP A 3 -4.21 -20.97 -3.02
N GLU A 4 -4.77 -19.97 -3.69
CA GLU A 4 -4.08 -19.18 -4.69
C GLU A 4 -3.16 -18.09 -4.07
N LEU A 5 -3.41 -17.71 -2.81
CA LEU A 5 -2.60 -16.72 -2.12
C LEU A 5 -1.12 -17.08 -2.09
N GLY A 6 -0.80 -18.39 -2.08
CA GLY A 6 0.57 -18.89 -2.13
C GLY A 6 1.37 -18.47 -3.36
N ALA A 7 0.68 -18.24 -4.47
CA ALA A 7 1.30 -17.81 -5.74
C ALA A 7 1.52 -16.29 -5.84
N ILE A 8 0.94 -15.49 -4.92
CA ILE A 8 1.08 -14.03 -4.94
C ILE A 8 2.42 -13.66 -4.32
N ARG A 9 3.34 -13.18 -5.15
CA ARG A 9 4.66 -12.72 -4.72
C ARG A 9 4.63 -11.36 -4.03
N PHE A 10 3.77 -10.45 -4.54
CA PHE A 10 3.67 -9.07 -4.09
C PHE A 10 2.33 -8.48 -4.53
N TYR A 11 1.75 -7.62 -3.70
CA TYR A 11 0.53 -6.89 -4.01
C TYR A 11 0.80 -5.38 -4.02
N LEU A 12 0.66 -4.76 -5.17
CA LEU A 12 0.77 -3.30 -5.35
C LEU A 12 -0.63 -2.68 -5.41
N ASN A 13 -0.97 -1.89 -4.42
CA ASN A 13 -2.21 -1.13 -4.37
C ASN A 13 -2.03 0.26 -4.99
N LEU A 14 -2.92 0.64 -5.90
CA LEU A 14 -2.90 1.91 -6.62
C LEU A 14 -4.08 2.81 -6.21
N ASP A 15 -4.51 2.73 -4.97
CA ASP A 15 -5.58 3.56 -4.42
C ASP A 15 -5.20 5.06 -4.47
N ALA A 16 -6.16 5.90 -4.86
CA ALA A 16 -5.98 7.34 -5.03
C ALA A 16 -4.94 7.80 -6.08
N ALA A 17 -4.41 6.91 -6.91
CA ALA A 17 -3.49 7.28 -7.98
C ALA A 17 -4.10 8.31 -8.94
N GLY A 18 -3.36 9.39 -9.24
CA GLY A 18 -3.83 10.45 -10.14
C GLY A 18 -4.64 11.57 -9.50
N THR A 19 -4.92 11.52 -8.20
CA THR A 19 -5.67 12.58 -7.49
C THR A 19 -4.78 13.75 -7.08
N SER A 20 -3.47 13.57 -7.02
CA SER A 20 -2.51 14.61 -6.66
C SER A 20 -1.10 14.24 -7.11
N PRO A 21 -0.24 15.21 -7.49
CA PRO A 21 1.19 14.97 -7.75
C PRO A 21 1.94 14.36 -6.57
N ASP A 22 1.45 14.55 -5.36
CA ASP A 22 2.09 14.07 -4.14
C ASP A 22 1.79 12.59 -3.84
N ILE A 23 0.82 11.97 -4.54
CA ILE A 23 0.41 10.58 -4.30
C ILE A 23 1.05 9.69 -5.35
N GLN A 24 2.37 9.57 -5.29
CA GLN A 24 3.17 8.84 -6.27
C GLN A 24 4.40 8.17 -5.66
N ASP A 25 4.51 8.19 -4.35
CA ASP A 25 5.54 7.47 -3.61
C ASP A 25 5.13 6.02 -3.41
N ILE A 26 6.04 5.19 -2.87
CA ILE A 26 5.70 3.84 -2.47
C ILE A 26 5.78 3.69 -0.95
N VAL A 27 4.74 3.10 -0.38
CA VAL A 27 4.69 2.70 1.03
C VAL A 27 4.69 1.17 1.11
N LEU A 28 5.74 0.61 1.71
CA LEU A 28 6.06 -0.83 1.70
C LEU A 28 5.47 -1.55 2.92
N ASN A 29 4.31 -1.26 3.36
CA ASN A 29 3.52 -1.90 4.43
C ASN A 29 4.33 -2.79 5.40
N GLU A 30 5.34 -2.20 6.09
CA GLU A 30 6.23 -2.90 7.05
C GLU A 30 7.07 -4.06 6.44
N TRP A 31 7.56 -3.84 5.22
CA TRP A 31 8.54 -4.71 4.57
C TRP A 31 9.86 -3.94 4.35
N PRO A 32 10.60 -3.60 5.42
CA PRO A 32 11.84 -2.80 5.32
C PRO A 32 12.91 -3.48 4.47
N GLU A 33 12.88 -4.81 4.35
CA GLU A 33 13.80 -5.60 3.51
C GLU A 33 13.65 -5.26 2.02
N LEU A 34 12.50 -4.73 1.60
CA LEU A 34 12.27 -4.28 0.23
C LEU A 34 12.82 -2.88 -0.05
N THR A 35 13.12 -2.08 0.97
CA THR A 35 13.65 -0.72 0.80
C THR A 35 14.89 -0.69 -0.10
N PRO A 36 15.92 -1.53 0.09
CA PRO A 36 17.10 -1.52 -0.78
C PRO A 36 16.78 -1.86 -2.25
N VAL A 37 15.80 -2.74 -2.49
CA VAL A 37 15.36 -3.13 -3.84
C VAL A 37 14.76 -1.92 -4.56
N PHE A 38 13.81 -1.23 -3.91
CA PHE A 38 13.17 -0.06 -4.49
C PHE A 38 14.11 1.14 -4.61
N GLU A 39 15.07 1.33 -3.72
CA GLU A 39 16.13 2.34 -3.86
C GLU A 39 17.04 2.03 -5.05
N GLY A 40 17.40 0.77 -5.28
CA GLY A 40 18.14 0.34 -6.47
C GLY A 40 17.36 0.67 -7.75
N TRP A 41 16.10 0.28 -7.82
CA TRP A 41 15.26 0.58 -9.00
C TRP A 41 15.04 2.09 -9.21
N LYS A 42 14.87 2.85 -8.14
CA LYS A 42 14.79 4.31 -8.18
C LYS A 42 16.04 4.93 -8.82
N SER A 43 17.22 4.45 -8.42
CA SER A 43 18.50 4.89 -9.00
C SER A 43 18.61 4.53 -10.48
N GLU A 44 18.31 3.28 -10.85
CA GLU A 44 18.33 2.81 -12.25
C GLU A 44 17.36 3.58 -13.15
N MET A 45 16.20 3.94 -12.61
CA MET A 45 15.16 4.68 -13.33
C MET A 45 15.42 6.19 -13.39
N ALA A 46 16.40 6.69 -12.64
CA ALA A 46 16.58 8.12 -12.38
C ALA A 46 15.28 8.79 -11.89
N ASP A 47 14.53 8.09 -11.03
CA ASP A 47 13.24 8.55 -10.51
C ASP A 47 13.40 9.20 -9.12
N THR A 48 12.38 9.93 -8.67
CA THR A 48 12.43 10.76 -7.47
C THR A 48 11.38 10.39 -6.40
N PHE A 49 10.68 9.27 -6.55
CA PHE A 49 9.71 8.83 -5.55
C PHE A 49 10.36 8.58 -4.18
N ALA A 50 9.64 8.84 -3.12
CA ALA A 50 10.04 8.46 -1.76
C ALA A 50 9.56 7.05 -1.43
N ILE A 51 10.22 6.42 -0.43
CA ILE A 51 9.88 5.10 0.07
C ILE A 51 9.50 5.24 1.54
N GLY A 52 8.29 4.82 1.90
CA GLY A 52 7.77 4.85 3.26
C GLY A 52 7.51 3.45 3.81
N GLN A 53 7.30 3.39 5.13
CA GLN A 53 6.89 2.18 5.84
C GLN A 53 5.68 2.53 6.73
N SER A 54 4.52 2.01 6.41
CA SER A 54 3.34 2.11 7.26
C SER A 54 2.26 1.14 6.79
N VAL A 55 1.35 0.78 7.68
CA VAL A 55 0.17 -0.02 7.35
C VAL A 55 -1.08 0.72 7.78
N HIS A 56 -2.10 0.71 6.93
CA HIS A 56 -3.45 1.13 7.30
C HIS A 56 -4.48 0.08 6.87
N SER A 57 -5.59 -0.01 7.58
CA SER A 57 -6.56 -1.11 7.42
C SER A 57 -7.72 -0.81 6.46
N PHE A 58 -7.69 0.33 5.76
CA PHE A 58 -8.83 0.85 5.00
C PHE A 58 -8.60 0.92 3.48
N SER A 59 -7.87 -0.08 2.93
CA SER A 59 -7.68 -0.19 1.49
C SER A 59 -7.43 -1.65 1.08
N ASP A 60 -7.46 -1.95 -0.19
CA ASP A 60 -7.51 -3.31 -0.76
C ASP A 60 -6.25 -4.16 -0.51
N HIS A 61 -5.12 -3.55 -0.14
CA HIS A 61 -3.91 -4.29 0.24
C HIS A 61 -4.07 -5.01 1.60
N PHE A 62 -4.91 -4.51 2.49
CA PHE A 62 -4.97 -4.98 3.88
C PHE A 62 -5.39 -6.45 4.03
N PRO A 63 -6.40 -6.98 3.30
CA PRO A 63 -6.72 -8.40 3.31
C PRO A 63 -5.54 -9.31 2.94
N PHE A 64 -4.68 -8.87 2.01
CA PHE A 64 -3.47 -9.59 1.61
C PHE A 64 -2.38 -9.48 2.67
N PHE A 65 -2.20 -8.29 3.25
CA PHE A 65 -1.25 -8.05 4.32
C PHE A 65 -1.49 -8.97 5.52
N VAL A 66 -2.72 -9.08 6.02
CA VAL A 66 -3.06 -9.94 7.17
C VAL A 66 -2.88 -11.44 6.87
N GLN A 67 -2.84 -11.82 5.60
CA GLN A 67 -2.48 -13.17 5.17
C GLN A 67 -0.97 -13.34 4.93
N GLY A 68 -0.17 -12.34 5.28
CA GLY A 68 1.29 -12.35 5.19
C GLY A 68 1.86 -12.15 3.79
N VAL A 69 1.06 -11.76 2.82
CA VAL A 69 1.54 -11.39 1.47
C VAL A 69 2.33 -10.09 1.56
N PRO A 70 3.51 -9.96 0.95
CA PRO A 70 4.18 -8.67 0.80
C PRO A 70 3.31 -7.69 0.03
N THR A 71 3.02 -6.53 0.64
CA THR A 71 2.13 -5.52 0.07
C THR A 71 2.77 -4.14 0.05
N SER A 72 2.28 -3.29 -0.83
CA SER A 72 2.58 -1.87 -0.84
C SER A 72 1.40 -1.05 -1.34
N CYS A 73 1.45 0.25 -1.09
CA CYS A 73 0.53 1.23 -1.63
C CYS A 73 1.29 2.31 -2.40
N MET A 74 0.74 2.75 -3.52
CA MET A 74 1.16 4.01 -4.12
C MET A 74 0.41 5.12 -3.41
N GLU A 75 1.13 5.84 -2.56
CA GLU A 75 0.57 6.95 -1.78
C GLU A 75 1.67 7.93 -1.37
N ARG A 76 1.38 8.86 -0.50
CA ARG A 76 2.37 9.81 0.03
C ARG A 76 3.19 9.13 1.14
N ALA A 77 4.50 8.92 0.91
CA ALA A 77 5.39 8.26 1.87
C ALA A 77 5.52 9.02 3.21
N ASN A 78 5.45 10.34 3.16
CA ASN A 78 5.53 11.22 4.33
C ASN A 78 4.17 11.85 4.64
N ARG A 79 3.17 11.01 4.92
CA ARG A 79 1.82 11.48 5.25
C ARG A 79 1.85 12.29 6.54
N ARG A 80 1.44 13.57 6.46
CA ARG A 80 1.29 14.41 7.67
C ARG A 80 0.02 13.98 8.41
N PRO A 81 0.07 13.82 9.74
CA PRO A 81 -1.13 13.65 10.55
C PRO A 81 -2.12 14.80 10.25
N GLY A 82 -3.39 14.48 10.05
CA GLY A 82 -4.42 15.47 9.74
C GLY A 82 -4.47 15.95 8.29
N GLY A 83 -3.63 15.43 7.39
CA GLY A 83 -3.76 15.64 5.95
C GLY A 83 -5.10 15.09 5.47
N GLY A 84 -6.01 15.97 5.03
CA GLY A 84 -7.34 15.60 4.56
C GLY A 84 -7.30 14.68 3.33
N ARG A 85 -8.36 13.92 3.13
CA ARG A 85 -8.57 13.06 1.95
C ARG A 85 -8.95 13.87 0.70
N GLY A 86 -8.86 15.21 0.75
CA GLY A 86 -9.38 16.07 -0.31
C GLY A 86 -10.87 15.83 -0.51
N TYR A 87 -11.28 15.47 -1.72
CA TYR A 87 -12.67 15.15 -2.06
C TYR A 87 -13.03 13.68 -1.86
N GLY A 88 -12.06 12.81 -1.58
CA GLY A 88 -12.24 11.37 -1.46
C GLY A 88 -13.35 10.98 -0.49
N HIS A 89 -14.22 10.06 -0.88
CA HIS A 89 -15.39 9.59 -0.14
C HIS A 89 -16.50 10.65 0.07
N THR A 90 -16.54 11.67 -0.77
CA THR A 90 -17.60 12.67 -0.77
C THR A 90 -18.30 12.70 -2.13
N HIS A 91 -19.49 13.33 -2.19
CA HIS A 91 -20.20 13.54 -3.47
C HIS A 91 -19.50 14.56 -4.40
N TYR A 92 -18.45 15.24 -3.91
CA TYR A 92 -17.60 16.13 -4.72
C TYR A 92 -16.43 15.38 -5.38
N ASP A 93 -16.26 14.10 -5.12
CA ASP A 93 -15.25 13.26 -5.76
C ASP A 93 -15.71 12.86 -7.16
N THR A 94 -15.44 13.73 -8.10
CA THR A 94 -15.92 13.67 -9.47
C THR A 94 -14.75 13.69 -10.46
N LEU A 95 -14.96 13.26 -11.71
CA LEU A 95 -13.92 13.10 -12.72
C LEU A 95 -13.11 14.39 -12.99
N ASP A 96 -13.70 15.56 -12.78
CA ASP A 96 -13.02 16.85 -12.91
C ASP A 96 -11.93 17.10 -11.85
N LYS A 97 -11.85 16.27 -10.82
CA LYS A 97 -10.80 16.30 -9.79
C LYS A 97 -9.57 15.44 -10.14
N ILE A 98 -9.67 14.64 -11.21
CA ILE A 98 -8.55 13.82 -11.67
C ILE A 98 -7.66 14.66 -12.57
N GLU A 99 -6.38 14.75 -12.19
CA GLU A 99 -5.37 15.42 -12.98
C GLU A 99 -4.67 14.43 -13.91
N ILE A 100 -4.74 14.67 -15.22
CA ILE A 100 -4.16 13.77 -16.24
C ILE A 100 -2.63 13.66 -16.10
N GLY A 101 -1.94 14.74 -15.74
CA GLY A 101 -0.48 14.73 -15.51
C GLY A 101 -0.07 13.73 -14.42
N PRO A 102 -0.54 13.89 -13.18
CA PRO A 102 -0.30 12.95 -12.10
C PRO A 102 -0.72 11.52 -12.40
N LEU A 103 -1.87 11.32 -13.04
CA LEU A 103 -2.34 9.98 -13.42
C LEU A 103 -1.37 9.28 -14.40
N ARG A 104 -0.83 10.01 -15.38
CA ARG A 104 0.17 9.46 -16.31
C ARG A 104 1.46 9.07 -15.60
N VAL A 105 1.97 9.91 -14.70
CA VAL A 105 3.19 9.60 -13.93
C VAL A 105 2.96 8.39 -13.02
N ALA A 106 1.82 8.32 -12.33
CA ALA A 106 1.45 7.18 -11.49
C ALA A 106 1.39 5.88 -12.31
N SER A 107 0.74 5.91 -13.48
CA SER A 107 0.62 4.76 -14.38
C SER A 107 1.99 4.30 -14.91
N GLU A 108 2.84 5.23 -15.34
CA GLU A 108 4.19 4.93 -15.82
C GLU A 108 5.02 4.29 -14.70
N ARG A 109 5.02 4.89 -13.52
CA ARG A 109 5.78 4.41 -12.36
C ARG A 109 5.32 3.03 -11.93
N ALA A 110 4.00 2.81 -11.82
CA ALA A 110 3.43 1.51 -11.50
C ALA A 110 3.84 0.42 -12.53
N ALA A 111 3.77 0.73 -13.82
CA ALA A 111 4.18 -0.20 -14.86
C ALA A 111 5.67 -0.56 -14.77
N ARG A 112 6.53 0.43 -14.51
CA ARG A 112 7.98 0.22 -14.34
C ARG A 112 8.30 -0.62 -13.10
N TRP A 113 7.58 -0.43 -12.00
CA TRP A 113 7.70 -1.27 -10.80
C TRP A 113 7.23 -2.69 -11.07
N LEU A 114 6.04 -2.87 -11.69
CA LEU A 114 5.49 -4.20 -11.98
C LEU A 114 6.38 -5.04 -12.89
N ILE A 115 6.98 -4.43 -13.92
CA ILE A 115 7.93 -5.13 -14.80
C ILE A 115 9.16 -5.59 -13.99
N ARG A 116 9.70 -4.77 -13.10
CA ARG A 116 10.83 -5.14 -12.25
C ARG A 116 10.45 -6.21 -11.22
N LEU A 117 9.31 -6.05 -10.55
CA LEU A 117 8.78 -7.03 -9.63
C LEU A 117 8.62 -8.41 -10.26
N ALA A 118 8.13 -8.46 -11.50
CA ALA A 118 7.92 -9.70 -12.22
C ALA A 118 9.23 -10.39 -12.65
N ASN A 119 10.30 -9.62 -12.85
CA ASN A 119 11.59 -10.11 -13.35
C ASN A 119 12.68 -10.15 -12.27
N GLU A 120 12.41 -9.74 -11.02
CA GLU A 120 13.39 -9.78 -9.95
C GLU A 120 13.67 -11.22 -9.53
N GLU A 121 14.88 -11.70 -9.81
CA GLU A 121 15.30 -13.06 -9.47
C GLU A 121 15.72 -13.20 -8.00
N ASN A 122 16.28 -12.12 -7.44
CA ASN A 122 16.80 -12.10 -6.07
C ASN A 122 15.81 -11.46 -5.09
N TRP A 123 14.58 -11.96 -5.07
CA TRP A 123 13.54 -11.42 -4.22
C TRP A 123 13.85 -11.66 -2.73
N PRO A 124 14.02 -10.59 -1.90
CA PRO A 124 14.61 -10.73 -0.57
C PRO A 124 13.64 -11.15 0.52
N VAL A 125 12.33 -11.24 0.22
CA VAL A 125 11.32 -11.52 1.23
C VAL A 125 10.51 -12.77 0.92
N SER A 126 10.15 -13.48 1.99
CA SER A 126 9.16 -14.54 1.98
C SER A 126 7.87 -14.05 2.61
N ARG A 127 6.76 -14.73 2.36
CA ARG A 127 5.51 -14.46 3.07
C ARG A 127 5.71 -14.59 4.58
N ARG A 128 5.08 -13.70 5.33
CA ARG A 128 4.93 -13.85 6.79
C ARG A 128 3.82 -14.84 7.09
N THR A 129 3.82 -15.39 8.31
CA THR A 129 2.61 -16.07 8.79
C THR A 129 1.54 -15.03 9.16
N PRO A 130 0.24 -15.39 9.12
CA PRO A 130 -0.83 -14.49 9.58
C PRO A 130 -0.60 -13.98 11.01
N GLU A 131 -0.06 -14.83 11.90
CA GLU A 131 0.25 -14.47 13.28
C GLU A 131 1.35 -13.39 13.35
N ALA A 132 2.38 -13.50 12.51
CA ALA A 132 3.44 -12.49 12.43
C ALA A 132 2.92 -11.15 11.89
N ALA A 133 2.02 -11.18 10.90
CA ALA A 133 1.35 -9.97 10.40
C ALA A 133 0.45 -9.33 11.47
N GLN A 134 -0.30 -10.15 12.23
CA GLN A 134 -1.12 -9.69 13.34
C GLN A 134 -0.27 -9.05 14.44
N SER A 135 0.85 -9.66 14.81
CA SER A 135 1.75 -9.13 15.85
C SER A 135 2.30 -7.74 15.52
N LEU A 136 2.50 -7.42 14.22
CA LEU A 136 2.87 -6.07 13.79
C LEU A 136 1.76 -5.05 14.11
N LEU A 137 0.51 -5.41 13.89
CA LEU A 137 -0.64 -4.53 14.16
C LEU A 137 -0.88 -4.30 15.67
N GLU A 138 -0.37 -5.18 16.52
CA GLU A 138 -0.46 -5.05 17.98
C GLU A 138 0.61 -4.09 18.56
N THR A 139 1.57 -3.67 17.74
CA THR A 139 2.58 -2.70 18.17
C THR A 139 1.95 -1.33 18.48
N PRO A 140 2.57 -0.49 19.33
CA PRO A 140 2.04 0.83 19.68
C PRO A 140 1.77 1.72 18.46
N ALA A 141 2.55 1.56 17.39
CA ALA A 141 2.40 2.34 16.15
C ALA A 141 1.06 2.08 15.43
N TYR A 142 0.48 0.87 15.58
CA TYR A 142 -0.73 0.44 14.85
C TYR A 142 -1.91 0.13 15.76
N ARG A 143 -1.77 0.29 17.07
CA ARG A 143 -2.81 -0.04 18.06
C ARG A 143 -4.15 0.62 17.74
N GLU A 144 -4.17 1.92 17.46
CA GLU A 144 -5.39 2.65 17.11
C GLU A 144 -6.06 2.08 15.85
N THR A 145 -5.27 1.73 14.83
CA THR A 145 -5.75 1.11 13.60
C THR A 145 -6.37 -0.27 13.88
N ALA A 146 -5.74 -1.08 14.72
CA ALA A 146 -6.24 -2.40 15.09
C ALA A 146 -7.53 -2.30 15.93
N GLU A 147 -7.60 -1.39 16.88
CA GLU A 147 -8.79 -1.14 17.72
C GLU A 147 -9.97 -0.67 16.88
N LEU A 148 -9.76 0.27 15.96
CA LEU A 148 -10.80 0.74 15.06
C LEU A 148 -11.30 -0.38 14.13
N ARG A 149 -10.40 -1.21 13.61
CA ARG A 149 -10.78 -2.37 12.80
C ARG A 149 -11.62 -3.35 13.60
N ALA A 150 -11.23 -3.69 14.82
CA ALA A 150 -11.99 -4.57 15.69
C ALA A 150 -13.41 -4.03 15.97
N GLN A 151 -13.57 -2.71 16.15
CA GLN A 151 -14.88 -2.08 16.30
C GLN A 151 -15.74 -2.20 15.05
N VAL A 152 -15.16 -2.01 13.87
CA VAL A 152 -15.85 -2.17 12.58
C VAL A 152 -16.30 -3.62 12.38
N ASP A 153 -15.42 -4.59 12.64
CA ASP A 153 -15.74 -6.01 12.50
C ASP A 153 -16.84 -6.44 13.49
N ALA A 154 -16.78 -5.99 14.73
CA ALA A 154 -17.83 -6.23 15.74
C ALA A 154 -19.19 -5.62 15.33
N PHE A 155 -19.18 -4.40 14.76
CA PHE A 155 -20.41 -3.76 14.26
C PHE A 155 -21.08 -4.56 13.15
N TYR A 156 -20.33 -5.08 12.20
CA TYR A 156 -20.88 -5.89 11.11
C TYR A 156 -21.32 -7.28 11.59
N ALA A 157 -20.57 -7.93 12.48
CA ALA A 157 -20.96 -9.19 13.09
C ALA A 157 -22.28 -9.11 13.87
N ALA A 158 -22.58 -7.97 14.47
CA ALA A 158 -23.84 -7.75 15.21
C ALA A 158 -25.05 -7.50 14.30
N LYS A 159 -24.83 -7.28 12.99
CA LYS A 159 -25.91 -6.99 12.01
C LYS A 159 -26.25 -8.17 11.09
N GLY A 160 -25.41 -9.21 11.07
CA GLY A 160 -25.62 -10.45 10.29
C GLY A 160 -26.29 -11.49 11.09
#